data_c83545eb7a421d3be78db93d9cf820d9
#
_entry.id   c83545eb7a421d3be78db93d9cf820d9
#
_cell.length_a   1.000
_cell.length_b   1.000
_cell.length_c   1.000
_cell.angle_alpha   90.00
_cell.angle_beta   90.00
_cell.angle_gamma   90.00
#
_symmetry.space_group_name_H-M   'P 1'
#
loop_
_entity.id
_entity.type
_entity.pdbx_description
1 polymer ?
#
loop_
_entity_poly.entity_id
_entity_poly.type
_entity_poly.pdbx_seq_one_letter_code
_entity_poly.pdbx_strand_id
1 'polypeptide(L)'
;LKPGDKLPAERDLAQQLGVSRNVLREALRSLEMAGVLRLQKGVKGGAFVQAGDTSRMNVVMRDMLSLGTISVRELSEARVYVLDLGVQLACANARQSDFEALEANVERTDLATREGRLLDRVECAREFYRLLAEASGNKVIAMIMDSVTEIHMRFVYAKVASSGVAMAGLVERRRKFLAALRERDVSSATRLMRSHLGAVQRMLEQDPGAMSLQVALAEMQPGMRR
;
A
#
# COMPACT_ATOMS: atom_id res chain seq x y z
N LEU A 1 -19.69 17.31 5.79
CA LEU A 1 -18.47 17.46 5.00
C LEU A 1 -18.07 16.11 4.41
N LYS A 2 -17.63 16.09 3.16
CA LYS A 2 -17.16 14.90 2.44
C LYS A 2 -15.66 15.07 2.16
N PRO A 3 -14.93 13.98 1.91
CA PRO A 3 -13.56 14.06 1.40
C PRO A 3 -13.48 15.01 0.19
N GLY A 4 -12.47 15.89 0.22
CA GLY A 4 -12.28 16.95 -0.78
C GLY A 4 -12.97 18.28 -0.44
N ASP A 5 -13.91 18.31 0.48
CA ASP A 5 -14.55 19.56 0.88
C ASP A 5 -13.55 20.49 1.56
N LYS A 6 -13.64 21.76 1.21
CA LYS A 6 -12.87 22.82 1.86
C LYS A 6 -13.63 23.38 3.06
N LEU A 7 -12.97 23.50 4.20
CA LEU A 7 -13.52 24.19 5.36
C LEU A 7 -13.62 25.72 5.09
N PRO A 8 -14.52 26.43 5.79
CA PRO A 8 -14.52 27.88 5.79
C PRO A 8 -13.17 28.47 6.17
N ALA A 9 -12.92 29.72 5.80
CA ALA A 9 -11.68 30.40 6.16
C ALA A 9 -11.50 30.40 7.69
N GLU A 10 -10.26 30.27 8.18
CA GLU A 10 -9.95 30.19 9.64
C GLU A 10 -10.65 31.31 10.44
N ARG A 11 -10.72 32.52 9.88
CA ARG A 11 -11.38 33.63 10.55
C ARG A 11 -12.87 33.40 10.76
N ASP A 12 -13.51 32.96 9.69
CA ASP A 12 -14.99 32.80 9.68
C ASP A 12 -15.39 31.56 10.48
N LEU A 13 -14.58 30.49 10.41
CA LEU A 13 -14.80 29.29 11.20
C LEU A 13 -14.57 29.53 12.71
N ALA A 14 -13.57 30.31 13.09
CA ALA A 14 -13.36 30.70 14.49
C ALA A 14 -14.54 31.50 15.05
N GLN A 15 -15.07 32.42 14.24
CA GLN A 15 -16.25 33.19 14.60
C GLN A 15 -17.48 32.29 14.73
N GLN A 16 -17.71 31.38 13.79
CA GLN A 16 -18.85 30.42 13.84
C GLN A 16 -18.83 29.54 15.07
N LEU A 17 -17.61 29.10 15.48
CA LEU A 17 -17.43 28.23 16.64
C LEU A 17 -17.26 28.96 17.97
N GLY A 18 -17.24 30.31 17.98
CA GLY A 18 -17.07 31.10 19.19
C GLY A 18 -15.71 30.94 19.88
N VAL A 19 -14.65 30.59 19.13
CA VAL A 19 -13.31 30.36 19.65
C VAL A 19 -12.29 31.38 19.09
N SER A 20 -11.15 31.50 19.79
CA SER A 20 -10.06 32.32 19.27
C SER A 20 -9.41 31.66 18.03
N ARG A 21 -8.84 32.48 17.14
CA ARG A 21 -8.12 32.00 15.94
C ARG A 21 -6.95 31.06 16.29
N ASN A 22 -6.29 31.29 17.42
CA ASN A 22 -5.18 30.45 17.86
C ASN A 22 -5.68 29.06 18.29
N VAL A 23 -6.76 28.99 19.06
CA VAL A 23 -7.40 27.72 19.45
C VAL A 23 -7.85 26.94 18.22
N LEU A 24 -8.52 27.62 17.26
CA LEU A 24 -8.90 26.97 16.02
C LEU A 24 -7.71 26.43 15.26
N ARG A 25 -6.63 27.20 15.13
CA ARG A 25 -5.43 26.79 14.39
C ARG A 25 -4.78 25.54 15.00
N GLU A 26 -4.69 25.46 16.32
CA GLU A 26 -4.18 24.27 17.00
C GLU A 26 -5.10 23.05 16.81
N ALA A 27 -6.41 23.26 16.84
CA ALA A 27 -7.37 22.20 16.52
C ALA A 27 -7.22 21.71 15.07
N LEU A 28 -7.08 22.62 14.10
CA LEU A 28 -6.86 22.26 12.69
C LEU A 28 -5.53 21.51 12.49
N ARG A 29 -4.46 21.90 13.19
CA ARG A 29 -3.18 21.17 13.18
C ARG A 29 -3.31 19.77 13.79
N SER A 30 -4.04 19.64 14.88
CA SER A 30 -4.33 18.35 15.49
C SER A 30 -5.12 17.44 14.53
N LEU A 31 -6.11 17.99 13.82
CA LEU A 31 -6.84 17.26 12.79
C LEU A 31 -5.99 16.94 11.55
N GLU A 32 -5.03 17.79 11.20
CA GLU A 32 -4.04 17.50 10.15
C GLU A 32 -3.09 16.38 10.59
N MET A 33 -2.56 16.45 11.81
CA MET A 33 -1.82 15.34 12.41
C MET A 33 -2.66 14.07 12.54
N ALA A 34 -3.98 14.20 12.80
CA ALA A 34 -4.94 13.10 12.76
C ALA A 34 -5.29 12.61 11.33
N GLY A 35 -4.80 13.24 10.23
CA GLY A 35 -5.08 12.87 8.83
C GLY A 35 -6.53 13.06 8.41
N VAL A 36 -7.28 13.76 9.22
CA VAL A 36 -8.67 14.14 8.92
C VAL A 36 -8.70 15.32 7.95
N LEU A 37 -7.71 16.21 8.07
CA LEU A 37 -7.57 17.39 7.23
C LEU A 37 -6.19 17.43 6.56
N ARG A 38 -6.12 18.18 5.46
CA ARG A 38 -4.88 18.63 4.83
C ARG A 38 -4.88 20.15 4.80
N LEU A 39 -3.83 20.76 5.37
CA LEU A 39 -3.65 22.20 5.32
C LEU A 39 -2.80 22.58 4.10
N GLN A 40 -3.35 23.38 3.22
CA GLN A 40 -2.68 23.87 2.02
C GLN A 40 -2.38 25.37 2.15
N LYS A 41 -1.12 25.76 1.92
CA LYS A 41 -0.69 27.17 1.95
C LYS A 41 -1.00 27.87 0.61
N GLY A 42 -1.09 29.20 0.64
CA GLY A 42 -1.22 30.02 -0.55
C GLY A 42 -2.61 30.64 -0.74
N VAL A 43 -2.78 31.44 -1.80
CA VAL A 43 -4.02 32.21 -2.08
C VAL A 43 -5.25 31.30 -2.24
N LYS A 44 -5.07 30.13 -2.84
CA LYS A 44 -6.11 29.08 -2.95
C LYS A 44 -6.06 28.07 -1.81
N GLY A 45 -5.24 28.30 -0.78
CA GLY A 45 -5.04 27.42 0.36
C GLY A 45 -6.27 27.30 1.27
N GLY A 46 -6.12 26.51 2.33
CA GLY A 46 -7.17 26.26 3.33
C GLY A 46 -7.07 24.86 3.91
N ALA A 47 -8.02 24.51 4.76
CA ALA A 47 -8.17 23.19 5.31
C ALA A 47 -9.14 22.38 4.45
N PHE A 48 -8.70 21.21 3.98
CA PHE A 48 -9.49 20.30 3.14
C PHE A 48 -9.70 18.98 3.86
N VAL A 49 -10.92 18.46 3.81
CA VAL A 49 -11.23 17.12 4.37
C VAL A 49 -10.49 16.06 3.57
N GLN A 50 -9.70 15.22 4.24
CA GLN A 50 -8.99 14.11 3.61
C GLN A 50 -9.94 12.92 3.38
N ALA A 51 -9.78 12.26 2.25
CA ALA A 51 -10.19 10.86 2.17
C ALA A 51 -9.22 10.09 3.08
N GLY A 52 -9.74 9.39 4.07
CA GLY A 52 -8.88 8.55 4.91
C GLY A 52 -7.98 7.68 4.02
N ASP A 53 -6.69 7.76 4.24
CA ASP A 53 -5.69 6.95 3.53
C ASP A 53 -4.99 5.96 4.50
N THR A 54 -4.27 5.01 3.95
CA THR A 54 -3.53 4.01 4.72
C THR A 54 -2.21 4.56 5.30
N SER A 55 -1.84 5.80 4.98
CA SER A 55 -0.52 6.35 5.30
C SER A 55 -0.21 6.32 6.79
N ARG A 56 -1.21 6.59 7.63
CA ARG A 56 -1.07 6.57 9.10
C ARG A 56 -0.94 5.17 9.66
N MET A 57 -1.71 4.21 9.14
CA MET A 57 -1.57 2.82 9.52
C MET A 57 -0.16 2.33 9.18
N ASN A 58 0.34 2.73 8.02
CA ASN A 58 1.71 2.44 7.59
C ASN A 58 2.76 3.06 8.53
N VAL A 59 2.54 4.31 9.00
CA VAL A 59 3.44 4.95 9.98
C VAL A 59 3.44 4.17 11.29
N VAL A 60 2.27 3.88 11.86
CA VAL A 60 2.16 3.15 13.13
C VAL A 60 2.80 1.77 13.04
N MET A 61 2.49 0.98 12.01
CA MET A 61 3.08 -0.35 11.82
C MET A 61 4.59 -0.30 11.66
N ARG A 62 5.11 0.69 10.93
CA ARG A 62 6.54 0.92 10.78
C ARG A 62 7.21 1.24 12.12
N ASP A 63 6.62 2.14 12.89
CA ASP A 63 7.15 2.53 14.19
C ASP A 63 7.16 1.34 15.16
N MET A 64 6.12 0.52 15.16
CA MET A 64 6.08 -0.73 15.94
C MET A 64 7.15 -1.73 15.51
N LEU A 65 7.41 -1.87 14.20
CA LEU A 65 8.54 -2.67 13.70
C LEU A 65 9.88 -2.11 14.14
N SER A 66 10.07 -0.78 14.05
CA SER A 66 11.32 -0.11 14.45
C SER A 66 11.61 -0.23 15.93
N LEU A 67 10.57 -0.24 16.76
CA LEU A 67 10.66 -0.43 18.22
C LEU A 67 10.75 -1.91 18.62
N GLY A 68 10.67 -2.85 17.67
CA GLY A 68 10.68 -4.28 17.95
C GLY A 68 9.40 -4.79 18.63
N THR A 69 8.33 -3.99 18.67
CA THR A 69 7.04 -4.38 19.25
C THR A 69 6.34 -5.44 18.41
N ILE A 70 6.55 -5.39 17.09
CA ILE A 70 6.17 -6.45 16.15
C ILE A 70 7.40 -6.84 15.32
N SER A 71 7.42 -8.08 14.85
CA SER A 71 8.50 -8.60 14.01
C SER A 71 8.10 -8.64 12.53
N VAL A 72 9.10 -8.64 11.63
CA VAL A 72 8.89 -8.85 10.19
C VAL A 72 8.22 -10.20 9.93
N ARG A 73 8.49 -11.21 10.75
CA ARG A 73 7.86 -12.53 10.65
C ARG A 73 6.36 -12.45 10.91
N GLU A 74 5.94 -11.82 12.01
CA GLU A 74 4.52 -11.62 12.33
C GLU A 74 3.81 -10.82 11.25
N LEU A 75 4.45 -9.78 10.71
CA LEU A 75 3.92 -9.02 9.58
C LEU A 75 3.73 -9.90 8.32
N SER A 76 4.71 -10.77 8.02
CA SER A 76 4.65 -11.67 6.86
C SER A 76 3.56 -12.73 7.03
N GLU A 77 3.39 -13.29 8.24
CA GLU A 77 2.31 -14.22 8.57
C GLU A 77 0.94 -13.54 8.42
N ALA A 78 0.75 -12.38 9.04
CA ALA A 78 -0.48 -11.61 8.94
C ALA A 78 -0.85 -11.29 7.48
N ARG A 79 0.17 -10.93 6.67
CA ARG A 79 -0.01 -10.64 5.24
C ARG A 79 -0.62 -11.82 4.48
N VAL A 80 -0.19 -13.04 4.77
CA VAL A 80 -0.76 -14.24 4.11
C VAL A 80 -2.25 -14.36 4.39
N TYR A 81 -2.67 -14.24 5.64
CA TYR A 81 -4.09 -14.37 6.01
C TYR A 81 -4.94 -13.23 5.45
N VAL A 82 -4.43 -12.00 5.52
CA VAL A 82 -5.14 -10.82 5.00
C VAL A 82 -5.30 -10.89 3.49
N LEU A 83 -4.26 -11.30 2.75
CA LEU A 83 -4.33 -11.48 1.31
C LEU A 83 -5.23 -12.66 0.91
N ASP A 84 -5.25 -13.75 1.67
CA ASP A 84 -6.19 -14.85 1.45
C ASP A 84 -7.64 -14.35 1.51
N LEU A 85 -7.98 -13.61 2.57
CA LEU A 85 -9.32 -13.02 2.71
C LEU A 85 -9.63 -12.06 1.55
N GLY A 86 -8.66 -11.22 1.18
CA GLY A 86 -8.80 -10.30 0.04
C GLY A 86 -9.03 -11.02 -1.29
N VAL A 87 -8.33 -12.13 -1.54
CA VAL A 87 -8.52 -12.97 -2.73
C VAL A 87 -9.93 -13.62 -2.74
N GLN A 88 -10.39 -14.14 -1.61
CA GLN A 88 -11.74 -14.70 -1.49
C GLN A 88 -12.81 -13.65 -1.84
N LEU A 89 -12.67 -12.44 -1.28
CA LEU A 89 -13.57 -11.33 -1.56
C LEU A 89 -13.46 -10.86 -3.02
N ALA A 90 -12.27 -10.80 -3.58
CA ALA A 90 -12.08 -10.44 -4.99
C ALA A 90 -12.70 -11.49 -5.92
N CYS A 91 -12.58 -12.78 -5.61
CA CYS A 91 -13.31 -13.83 -6.33
C CYS A 91 -14.83 -13.61 -6.34
N ALA A 92 -15.40 -13.09 -5.24
CA ALA A 92 -16.83 -12.83 -5.15
C ALA A 92 -17.25 -11.52 -5.84
N ASN A 93 -16.47 -10.46 -5.68
CA ASN A 93 -16.88 -9.09 -5.91
C ASN A 93 -16.24 -8.41 -7.13
N ALA A 94 -15.11 -8.92 -7.65
CA ALA A 94 -14.38 -8.27 -8.76
C ALA A 94 -15.27 -8.09 -9.98
N ARG A 95 -15.20 -6.90 -10.57
CA ARG A 95 -15.92 -6.49 -11.76
C ARG A 95 -15.04 -6.65 -12.99
N GLN A 96 -15.62 -6.52 -14.17
CA GLN A 96 -14.88 -6.60 -15.43
C GLN A 96 -13.76 -5.56 -15.50
N SER A 97 -14.00 -4.31 -15.02
CA SER A 97 -12.98 -3.26 -14.95
C SER A 97 -11.79 -3.61 -14.06
N ASP A 98 -12.01 -4.39 -12.99
CA ASP A 98 -10.94 -4.80 -12.09
C ASP A 98 -10.03 -5.84 -12.75
N PHE A 99 -10.60 -6.76 -13.53
CA PHE A 99 -9.84 -7.72 -14.34
C PHE A 99 -9.02 -7.01 -15.41
N GLU A 100 -9.61 -6.04 -16.12
CA GLU A 100 -8.91 -5.26 -17.16
C GLU A 100 -7.72 -4.50 -16.55
N ALA A 101 -7.90 -3.88 -15.39
CA ALA A 101 -6.83 -3.18 -14.68
C ALA A 101 -5.69 -4.12 -14.24
N LEU A 102 -6.04 -5.29 -13.70
CA LEU A 102 -5.08 -6.31 -13.29
C LEU A 102 -4.32 -6.90 -14.49
N GLU A 103 -4.99 -7.17 -15.61
CA GLU A 103 -4.38 -7.64 -16.85
C GLU A 103 -3.42 -6.61 -17.43
N ALA A 104 -3.84 -5.34 -17.50
CA ALA A 104 -2.97 -4.24 -17.94
C ALA A 104 -1.72 -4.10 -17.06
N ASN A 105 -1.86 -4.32 -15.74
CA ASN A 105 -0.72 -4.35 -14.83
C ASN A 105 0.22 -5.53 -15.12
N VAL A 106 -0.31 -6.71 -15.45
CA VAL A 106 0.53 -7.87 -15.80
C VAL A 106 1.30 -7.62 -17.10
N GLU A 107 0.70 -7.01 -18.10
CA GLU A 107 1.40 -6.65 -19.35
C GLU A 107 2.50 -5.60 -19.13
N ARG A 108 2.27 -4.59 -18.28
CA ARG A 108 3.34 -3.65 -17.88
C ARG A 108 4.47 -4.34 -17.12
N THR A 109 4.14 -5.33 -16.27
CA THR A 109 5.13 -6.14 -15.56
C THR A 109 5.96 -6.98 -16.54
N ASP A 110 5.33 -7.53 -17.58
CA ASP A 110 6.00 -8.32 -18.63
C ASP A 110 6.97 -7.44 -19.43
N LEU A 111 6.51 -6.25 -19.85
CA LEU A 111 7.37 -5.28 -20.54
C LEU A 111 8.58 -4.88 -19.70
N ALA A 112 8.36 -4.48 -18.43
CA ALA A 112 9.43 -4.13 -17.52
C ALA A 112 10.41 -5.29 -17.28
N THR A 113 9.91 -6.54 -17.30
CA THR A 113 10.72 -7.74 -17.16
C THR A 113 11.62 -7.97 -18.39
N ARG A 114 11.07 -7.83 -19.60
CA ARG A 114 11.82 -8.00 -20.87
C ARG A 114 12.89 -6.94 -21.06
N GLU A 115 12.60 -5.71 -20.61
CA GLU A 115 13.54 -4.57 -20.71
C GLU A 115 14.54 -4.50 -19.55
N GLY A 116 14.50 -5.42 -18.61
CA GLY A 116 15.39 -5.44 -17.46
C GLY A 116 15.17 -4.30 -16.46
N ARG A 117 14.02 -3.61 -16.53
CA ARG A 117 13.68 -2.51 -15.63
C ARG A 117 13.15 -3.03 -14.28
N LEU A 118 14.09 -3.49 -13.44
CA LEU A 118 13.76 -4.24 -12.23
C LEU A 118 12.98 -3.41 -11.20
N LEU A 119 13.30 -2.13 -11.04
CA LEU A 119 12.60 -1.26 -10.08
C LEU A 119 11.17 -0.94 -10.56
N ASP A 120 10.97 -0.69 -11.85
CA ASP A 120 9.62 -0.52 -12.42
C ASP A 120 8.77 -1.77 -12.21
N ARG A 121 9.39 -2.95 -12.31
CA ARG A 121 8.73 -4.20 -12.01
C ARG A 121 8.29 -4.32 -10.55
N VAL A 122 9.04 -3.76 -9.60
CA VAL A 122 8.65 -3.68 -8.17
C VAL A 122 7.45 -2.74 -8.01
N GLU A 123 7.45 -1.60 -8.71
CA GLU A 123 6.30 -0.69 -8.68
C GLU A 123 5.04 -1.32 -9.30
N CYS A 124 5.17 -2.05 -10.40
CA CYS A 124 4.08 -2.87 -10.94
C CYS A 124 3.59 -3.92 -9.92
N ALA A 125 4.50 -4.49 -9.11
CA ALA A 125 4.11 -5.43 -8.07
C ALA A 125 3.31 -4.75 -6.95
N ARG A 126 3.69 -3.55 -6.52
CA ARG A 126 2.95 -2.74 -5.55
C ARG A 126 1.54 -2.44 -6.06
N GLU A 127 1.45 -1.96 -7.28
CA GLU A 127 0.18 -1.64 -7.90
C GLU A 127 -0.74 -2.86 -8.08
N PHE A 128 -0.17 -4.03 -8.41
CA PHE A 128 -0.95 -5.27 -8.51
C PHE A 128 -1.71 -5.59 -7.22
N TYR A 129 -1.03 -5.48 -6.07
CA TYR A 129 -1.68 -5.74 -4.79
C TYR A 129 -2.74 -4.68 -4.44
N ARG A 130 -2.52 -3.42 -4.80
CA ARG A 130 -3.50 -2.35 -4.62
C ARG A 130 -4.76 -2.64 -5.48
N LEU A 131 -4.60 -2.97 -6.74
CA LEU A 131 -5.71 -3.35 -7.63
C LEU A 131 -6.48 -4.57 -7.10
N LEU A 132 -5.76 -5.58 -6.61
CA LEU A 132 -6.38 -6.74 -5.99
C LEU A 132 -7.17 -6.39 -4.72
N ALA A 133 -6.63 -5.49 -3.92
CA ALA A 133 -7.30 -4.99 -2.72
C ALA A 133 -8.60 -4.23 -3.08
N GLU A 134 -8.57 -3.39 -4.10
CA GLU A 134 -9.75 -2.68 -4.62
C GLU A 134 -10.79 -3.67 -5.16
N ALA A 135 -10.35 -4.69 -5.90
CA ALA A 135 -11.21 -5.76 -6.44
C ALA A 135 -11.93 -6.57 -5.34
N SER A 136 -11.45 -6.56 -4.10
CA SER A 136 -12.16 -7.16 -2.96
C SER A 136 -13.53 -6.54 -2.70
N GLY A 137 -13.78 -5.33 -3.16
CA GLY A 137 -15.01 -4.58 -2.94
C GLY A 137 -15.23 -4.12 -1.48
N ASN A 138 -14.32 -4.45 -0.56
CA ASN A 138 -14.39 -4.08 0.85
C ASN A 138 -13.27 -3.10 1.21
N LYS A 139 -13.64 -1.83 1.42
CA LYS A 139 -12.67 -0.75 1.71
C LYS A 139 -11.81 -1.00 2.95
N VAL A 140 -12.36 -1.65 3.98
CA VAL A 140 -11.60 -1.93 5.22
C VAL A 140 -10.55 -3.00 4.96
N ILE A 141 -10.94 -4.08 4.28
CA ILE A 141 -9.99 -5.14 3.89
C ILE A 141 -8.95 -4.59 2.93
N ALA A 142 -9.35 -3.78 1.95
CA ALA A 142 -8.41 -3.12 1.02
C ALA A 142 -7.38 -2.26 1.77
N MET A 143 -7.81 -1.48 2.76
CA MET A 143 -6.94 -0.65 3.59
C MET A 143 -5.94 -1.49 4.40
N ILE A 144 -6.38 -2.61 4.98
CA ILE A 144 -5.51 -3.53 5.73
C ILE A 144 -4.51 -4.21 4.78
N MET A 145 -4.99 -4.73 3.63
CA MET A 145 -4.13 -5.34 2.60
C MET A 145 -3.03 -4.39 2.14
N ASP A 146 -3.40 -3.15 1.84
CA ASP A 146 -2.49 -2.10 1.42
C ASP A 146 -1.41 -1.84 2.47
N SER A 147 -1.80 -1.71 3.74
CA SER A 147 -0.89 -1.40 4.83
C SER A 147 0.14 -2.50 5.08
N VAL A 148 -0.29 -3.76 5.17
CA VAL A 148 0.64 -4.89 5.38
C VAL A 148 1.52 -5.12 4.14
N THR A 149 1.00 -4.85 2.95
CA THR A 149 1.73 -5.05 1.69
C THR A 149 2.75 -3.94 1.45
N GLU A 150 2.39 -2.68 1.70
CA GLU A 150 3.29 -1.53 1.48
C GLU A 150 4.61 -1.67 2.23
N ILE A 151 4.54 -2.06 3.51
CA ILE A 151 5.75 -2.27 4.31
C ILE A 151 6.57 -3.44 3.75
N HIS A 152 5.92 -4.54 3.39
CA HIS A 152 6.61 -5.69 2.81
C HIS A 152 7.27 -5.38 1.46
N MET A 153 6.61 -4.57 0.61
CA MET A 153 7.15 -4.15 -0.68
C MET A 153 8.40 -3.29 -0.57
N ARG A 154 8.62 -2.61 0.55
CA ARG A 154 9.87 -1.88 0.82
C ARG A 154 11.06 -2.83 0.98
N PHE A 155 10.88 -3.96 1.67
CA PHE A 155 11.91 -5.00 1.74
C PHE A 155 12.21 -5.60 0.36
N VAL A 156 11.16 -5.82 -0.46
CA VAL A 156 11.33 -6.29 -1.84
C VAL A 156 12.11 -5.26 -2.67
N TYR A 157 11.76 -3.99 -2.56
CA TYR A 157 12.47 -2.91 -3.25
C TYR A 157 13.95 -2.84 -2.85
N ALA A 158 14.24 -2.81 -1.55
CA ALA A 158 15.60 -2.78 -1.03
C ALA A 158 16.43 -4.00 -1.52
N LYS A 159 15.81 -5.20 -1.50
CA LYS A 159 16.44 -6.42 -2.01
C LYS A 159 16.77 -6.33 -3.50
N VAL A 160 15.82 -5.89 -4.31
CA VAL A 160 16.03 -5.78 -5.76
C VAL A 160 17.04 -4.68 -6.09
N ALA A 161 16.99 -3.53 -5.40
CA ALA A 161 17.93 -2.43 -5.59
C ALA A 161 19.37 -2.81 -5.22
N SER A 162 19.57 -3.60 -4.16
CA SER A 162 20.90 -4.01 -3.68
C SER A 162 21.48 -5.18 -4.48
N SER A 163 20.69 -6.17 -4.83
CA SER A 163 21.17 -7.40 -5.45
C SER A 163 21.05 -7.45 -6.96
N GLY A 164 20.24 -6.57 -7.57
CA GLY A 164 19.90 -6.66 -8.99
C GLY A 164 19.12 -7.92 -9.37
N VAL A 165 18.62 -8.66 -8.38
CA VAL A 165 17.89 -9.93 -8.59
C VAL A 165 16.42 -9.74 -8.32
N ALA A 166 15.58 -10.11 -9.28
CA ALA A 166 14.14 -10.11 -9.15
C ALA A 166 13.57 -11.53 -9.31
N MET A 167 12.40 -11.76 -8.72
CA MET A 167 11.74 -13.06 -8.77
C MET A 167 11.51 -13.54 -10.21
N ALA A 168 12.01 -14.72 -10.54
CA ALA A 168 11.76 -15.38 -11.81
C ALA A 168 10.29 -15.85 -11.92
N GLY A 169 9.75 -15.88 -13.15
CA GLY A 169 8.41 -16.43 -13.44
C GLY A 169 7.24 -15.66 -12.81
N LEU A 170 7.44 -14.39 -12.42
CA LEU A 170 6.37 -13.57 -11.80
C LEU A 170 5.18 -13.38 -12.74
N VAL A 171 5.42 -13.08 -14.00
CA VAL A 171 4.36 -12.82 -15.01
C VAL A 171 3.49 -14.05 -15.19
N GLU A 172 4.10 -15.21 -15.37
CA GLU A 172 3.38 -16.47 -15.55
C GLU A 172 2.52 -16.85 -14.33
N ARG A 173 3.07 -16.64 -13.11
CA ARG A 173 2.30 -16.87 -11.87
C ARG A 173 1.10 -15.95 -11.77
N ARG A 174 1.24 -14.68 -12.18
CA ARG A 174 0.14 -13.72 -12.18
C ARG A 174 -0.91 -14.06 -13.22
N ARG A 175 -0.53 -14.47 -14.43
CA ARG A 175 -1.48 -14.92 -15.46
C ARG A 175 -2.29 -16.12 -14.96
N LYS A 176 -1.67 -17.13 -14.33
CA LYS A 176 -2.37 -18.25 -13.73
C LYS A 176 -3.31 -17.84 -12.59
N PHE A 177 -2.85 -16.92 -11.74
CA PHE A 177 -3.68 -16.37 -10.68
C PHE A 177 -4.90 -15.62 -11.24
N LEU A 178 -4.72 -14.76 -12.24
CA LEU A 178 -5.83 -14.02 -12.85
C LEU A 178 -6.83 -14.95 -13.55
N ALA A 179 -6.38 -16.03 -14.18
CA ALA A 179 -7.29 -17.04 -14.74
C ALA A 179 -8.17 -17.65 -13.66
N ALA A 180 -7.58 -18.12 -12.55
CA ALA A 180 -8.35 -18.66 -11.43
C ALA A 180 -9.30 -17.63 -10.79
N LEU A 181 -8.85 -16.38 -10.66
CA LEU A 181 -9.68 -15.28 -10.15
C LEU A 181 -10.87 -15.00 -11.06
N ARG A 182 -10.68 -15.00 -12.37
CA ARG A 182 -11.72 -14.78 -13.38
C ARG A 182 -12.75 -15.92 -13.38
N GLU A 183 -12.30 -17.15 -13.18
CA GLU A 183 -13.15 -18.34 -13.04
C GLU A 183 -13.85 -18.41 -11.67
N ARG A 184 -13.58 -17.46 -10.76
CA ARG A 184 -14.10 -17.46 -9.39
C ARG A 184 -13.67 -18.70 -8.60
N ASP A 185 -12.59 -19.38 -9.00
CA ASP A 185 -12.04 -20.53 -8.28
C ASP A 185 -11.21 -20.05 -7.07
N VAL A 186 -11.91 -19.87 -5.96
CA VAL A 186 -11.34 -19.42 -4.68
C VAL A 186 -10.18 -20.32 -4.25
N SER A 187 -10.35 -21.65 -4.40
CA SER A 187 -9.36 -22.65 -3.95
C SER A 187 -8.04 -22.51 -4.71
N SER A 188 -8.12 -22.43 -6.05
CA SER A 188 -6.94 -22.25 -6.89
C SER A 188 -6.32 -20.85 -6.73
N ALA A 189 -7.14 -19.80 -6.66
CA ALA A 189 -6.64 -18.43 -6.52
C ALA A 189 -5.88 -18.24 -5.18
N THR A 190 -6.44 -18.68 -4.05
CA THR A 190 -5.76 -18.61 -2.74
C THR A 190 -4.50 -19.46 -2.70
N ARG A 191 -4.53 -20.68 -3.22
CA ARG A 191 -3.34 -21.55 -3.29
C ARG A 191 -2.22 -20.91 -4.12
N LEU A 192 -2.53 -20.33 -5.29
CA LEU A 192 -1.58 -19.65 -6.15
C LEU A 192 -0.99 -18.40 -5.47
N MET A 193 -1.82 -17.62 -4.78
CA MET A 193 -1.36 -16.45 -4.02
C MET A 193 -0.43 -16.88 -2.88
N ARG A 194 -0.80 -17.86 -2.06
CA ARG A 194 0.06 -18.39 -0.99
C ARG A 194 1.40 -18.89 -1.52
N SER A 195 1.38 -19.64 -2.63
CA SER A 195 2.61 -20.12 -3.29
C SER A 195 3.51 -18.96 -3.73
N HIS A 196 2.91 -17.90 -4.28
CA HIS A 196 3.62 -16.70 -4.67
C HIS A 196 4.22 -15.98 -3.45
N LEU A 197 3.45 -15.75 -2.39
CA LEU A 197 3.92 -15.10 -1.16
C LEU A 197 5.07 -15.88 -0.51
N GLY A 198 4.98 -17.20 -0.44
CA GLY A 198 6.06 -18.05 0.05
C GLY A 198 7.33 -17.98 -0.80
N ALA A 199 7.19 -17.80 -2.12
CA ALA A 199 8.36 -17.61 -2.98
C ALA A 199 9.02 -16.23 -2.77
N VAL A 200 8.22 -15.17 -2.55
CA VAL A 200 8.73 -13.84 -2.16
C VAL A 200 9.46 -13.91 -0.83
N GLN A 201 8.88 -14.58 0.16
CA GLN A 201 9.48 -14.73 1.48
C GLN A 201 10.85 -15.42 1.40
N ARG A 202 10.94 -16.54 0.68
CA ARG A 202 12.22 -17.24 0.48
C ARG A 202 13.27 -16.37 -0.23
N MET A 203 12.85 -15.56 -1.20
CA MET A 203 13.77 -14.61 -1.88
C MET A 203 14.34 -13.58 -0.91
N LEU A 204 13.54 -13.09 0.03
CA LEU A 204 13.98 -12.13 1.05
C LEU A 204 14.91 -12.80 2.08
N GLU A 205 14.61 -14.03 2.50
CA GLU A 205 15.39 -14.78 3.49
C GLU A 205 16.79 -15.19 3.01
N GLN A 206 17.00 -15.29 1.70
CA GLN A 206 18.31 -15.61 1.12
C GLN A 206 19.37 -14.53 1.34
N ASP A 207 18.99 -13.36 1.84
CA ASP A 207 19.90 -12.27 2.16
C ASP A 207 19.43 -11.56 3.45
N PRO A 208 19.90 -12.01 4.60
CA PRO A 208 19.53 -11.42 5.90
C PRO A 208 19.82 -9.91 6.00
N GLY A 209 20.79 -9.40 5.24
CA GLY A 209 21.11 -7.98 5.18
C GLY A 209 20.00 -7.13 4.54
N ALA A 210 19.30 -7.68 3.55
CA ALA A 210 18.15 -7.01 2.90
C ALA A 210 16.91 -6.96 3.80
N MET A 211 16.81 -7.84 4.79
CA MET A 211 15.77 -7.82 5.84
C MET A 211 16.16 -6.92 7.02
N SER A 212 17.28 -6.23 6.97
CA SER A 212 17.63 -5.23 7.97
C SER A 212 16.60 -4.10 7.90
N LEU A 213 15.86 -3.96 9.00
CA LEU A 213 14.87 -2.89 9.17
C LEU A 213 15.50 -1.51 8.89
N GLN A 214 16.79 -1.34 9.21
CA GLN A 214 17.53 -0.10 8.97
C GLN A 214 17.67 0.22 7.47
N VAL A 215 17.88 -0.77 6.61
CA VAL A 215 17.96 -0.58 5.14
C VAL A 215 16.57 -0.24 4.58
N ALA A 216 15.55 -0.98 4.99
CA ALA A 216 14.17 -0.71 4.57
C ALA A 216 13.65 0.64 5.08
N LEU A 217 14.11 1.11 6.25
CA LEU A 217 13.76 2.40 6.83
C LEU A 217 14.56 3.57 6.23
N ALA A 218 15.83 3.38 5.86
CA ALA A 218 16.66 4.41 5.23
C ALA A 218 16.12 4.85 3.86
N GLU A 219 15.51 3.94 3.13
CA GLU A 219 14.81 4.22 1.86
C GLU A 219 13.44 4.94 2.06
N MET A 220 13.03 5.15 3.31
CA MET A 220 11.73 5.72 3.69
C MET A 220 11.70 7.24 3.85
N GLN A 221 12.81 7.94 3.70
CA GLN A 221 12.83 9.40 3.72
C GLN A 221 12.68 9.97 2.31
N PRO A 222 11.47 10.33 1.86
CA PRO A 222 11.33 11.10 0.64
C PRO A 222 11.81 12.53 0.95
N GLY A 223 13.01 12.87 0.53
CA GLY A 223 13.44 14.25 0.61
C GLY A 223 14.90 14.57 0.94
N MET A 224 15.80 13.59 1.01
CA MET A 224 17.22 13.83 1.28
C MET A 224 18.16 13.31 0.20
N ARG A 225 17.80 13.52 -1.07
CA ARG A 225 18.82 13.59 -2.15
C ARG A 225 18.69 14.95 -2.81
N ARG A 226 19.64 15.84 -2.47
CA ARG A 226 19.96 17.04 -3.23
C ARG A 226 20.64 16.64 -4.54
#